data_50e48b0753afdd261e904d1fa0aed73e
#
_entry.id   50e48b0753afdd261e904d1fa0aed73e
#
_cell.length_a   1.000
_cell.length_b   1.000
_cell.length_c   1.000
_cell.angle_alpha   90.00
_cell.angle_beta   90.00
_cell.angle_gamma   90.00
#
_symmetry.space_group_name_H-M   'P 1'
#
loop_
_entity.id
_entity.type
_entity.pdbx_description
1 polymer ?
#
loop_
_entity_poly.entity_id
_entity_poly.type
_entity_poly.pdbx_seq_one_letter_code
_entity_poly.pdbx_strand_id
1 'polypeptide(L)'
;MMPNPFTEVKIMKKAGDKAPKAENLLAQVLSMADLVDYQKGAVVSRQIINKQAGTVTVFSFDKGEGLSEHTAPFDALVQILDGEAEVTISGKPNKLVAGEMIIMPAGQPHSVKAPARFKMALVMIRS
;
A
#
# COMPACT_ATOMS: atom_id res chain seq x y z
N MET A 1 4.29 -13.71 16.36
CA MET A 1 4.08 -12.44 15.62
C MET A 1 2.96 -12.61 14.63
N MET A 2 2.02 -11.70 14.62
CA MET A 2 0.94 -11.75 13.65
C MET A 2 1.43 -11.27 12.29
N PRO A 3 1.17 -11.99 11.21
CA PRO A 3 1.61 -11.56 9.89
C PRO A 3 0.91 -10.28 9.47
N ASN A 4 1.61 -9.45 8.72
CA ASN A 4 1.02 -8.26 8.13
C ASN A 4 0.14 -8.70 6.95
N PRO A 5 -1.19 -8.48 7.00
CA PRO A 5 -2.07 -8.96 5.94
C PRO A 5 -1.73 -8.34 4.57
N PHE A 6 -1.11 -7.17 4.56
CA PHE A 6 -0.74 -6.54 3.29
C PHE A 6 0.49 -7.18 2.64
N THR A 7 1.29 -7.94 3.39
CA THR A 7 2.44 -8.64 2.80
C THR A 7 2.04 -9.96 2.16
N GLU A 8 0.81 -10.41 2.38
CA GLU A 8 0.31 -11.64 1.78
C GLU A 8 -0.33 -11.43 0.42
N VAL A 9 -0.39 -10.19 -0.04
CA VAL A 9 -0.92 -9.87 -1.36
C VAL A 9 -0.04 -10.52 -2.41
N LYS A 10 -0.68 -11.19 -3.36
CA LYS A 10 0.05 -11.82 -4.45
C LYS A 10 0.69 -10.76 -5.33
N ILE A 11 2.01 -10.83 -5.43
CA ILE A 11 2.78 -9.95 -6.29
C ILE A 11 3.05 -10.71 -7.58
N MET A 12 2.53 -10.23 -8.69
CA MET A 12 2.66 -10.90 -9.97
C MET A 12 3.98 -10.57 -10.66
N LYS A 13 4.61 -9.47 -10.28
CA LYS A 13 5.85 -9.03 -10.90
C LYS A 13 6.58 -8.10 -9.95
N LYS A 14 7.91 -8.09 -10.06
CA LYS A 14 8.73 -7.14 -9.32
C LYS A 14 8.43 -5.72 -9.78
N ALA A 15 8.80 -4.74 -8.96
CA ALA A 15 8.78 -3.33 -9.35
C ALA A 15 9.56 -3.16 -10.67
N GLY A 16 9.15 -2.19 -11.47
CA GLY A 16 9.71 -1.99 -12.78
C GLY A 16 11.20 -1.69 -12.80
N ASP A 17 11.80 -1.86 -13.97
CA ASP A 17 13.24 -1.73 -14.15
C ASP A 17 13.76 -0.32 -13.81
N LYS A 18 12.89 0.69 -13.84
CA LYS A 18 13.27 2.06 -13.54
C LYS A 18 13.37 2.34 -12.05
N ALA A 19 12.81 1.46 -11.22
CA ALA A 19 12.85 1.67 -9.77
C ALA A 19 14.24 1.34 -9.21
N PRO A 20 14.73 2.12 -8.24
CA PRO A 20 16.00 1.80 -7.58
C PRO A 20 15.92 0.45 -6.87
N LYS A 21 17.06 -0.19 -6.69
CA LYS A 21 17.15 -1.43 -5.93
C LYS A 21 16.81 -1.18 -4.46
N ALA A 22 16.05 -2.12 -3.87
CA ALA A 22 15.55 -1.96 -2.52
C ALA A 22 16.63 -1.87 -1.46
N GLU A 23 17.75 -2.58 -1.63
CA GLU A 23 18.79 -2.69 -0.63
C GLU A 23 19.55 -1.39 -0.37
N ASN A 24 19.34 -0.35 -1.16
CA ASN A 24 20.06 0.89 -0.98
C ASN A 24 19.21 2.12 -1.26
N LEU A 25 18.20 2.33 -0.42
CA LEU A 25 17.35 3.52 -0.52
C LEU A 25 17.76 4.60 0.47
N LEU A 26 18.73 4.29 1.37
CA LEU A 26 19.11 5.21 2.44
C LEU A 26 19.83 6.44 1.90
N ALA A 27 19.53 7.58 2.51
CA ALA A 27 20.18 8.85 2.24
C ALA A 27 20.07 9.33 0.80
N GLN A 28 19.00 8.94 0.12
CA GLN A 28 18.73 9.36 -1.25
C GLN A 28 17.42 10.13 -1.32
N VAL A 29 17.37 11.12 -2.18
CA VAL A 29 16.12 11.83 -2.49
C VAL A 29 15.43 11.07 -3.61
N LEU A 30 14.26 10.50 -3.30
CA LEU A 30 13.52 9.65 -4.22
C LEU A 30 12.06 10.07 -4.26
N SER A 31 11.42 9.91 -5.41
CA SER A 31 9.97 10.02 -5.50
C SER A 31 9.38 8.67 -5.09
N MET A 32 8.58 8.66 -4.03
CA MET A 32 8.01 7.41 -3.53
C MET A 32 7.17 6.71 -4.58
N ALA A 33 6.43 7.46 -5.40
CA ALA A 33 5.59 6.89 -6.45
C ALA A 33 6.40 6.17 -7.52
N ASP A 34 7.68 6.52 -7.69
CA ASP A 34 8.54 5.89 -8.69
C ASP A 34 9.17 4.59 -8.21
N LEU A 35 8.96 4.23 -6.95
CA LEU A 35 9.52 2.99 -6.41
C LEU A 35 8.77 1.74 -6.83
N VAL A 36 7.57 1.89 -7.39
CA VAL A 36 6.79 0.80 -7.96
C VAL A 36 6.22 1.25 -9.31
N ASP A 37 6.04 0.30 -10.20
CA ASP A 37 5.40 0.53 -11.50
C ASP A 37 4.05 -0.17 -11.54
N TYR A 38 3.14 0.37 -12.34
CA TYR A 38 1.89 -0.31 -12.63
C TYR A 38 2.17 -1.56 -13.47
N GLN A 39 1.52 -2.65 -13.10
CA GLN A 39 1.57 -3.91 -13.86
C GLN A 39 0.15 -4.32 -14.19
N LYS A 40 -0.10 -4.64 -15.45
CA LYS A 40 -1.43 -5.03 -15.92
C LYS A 40 -1.94 -6.23 -15.13
N GLY A 41 -3.15 -6.11 -14.57
CA GLY A 41 -3.80 -7.18 -13.84
C GLY A 41 -3.13 -7.52 -12.51
N ALA A 42 -2.37 -6.60 -11.93
CA ALA A 42 -1.57 -6.94 -10.75
C ALA A 42 -1.64 -5.88 -9.67
N VAL A 43 -1.38 -6.33 -8.44
CA VAL A 43 -1.00 -5.50 -7.31
C VAL A 43 0.49 -5.74 -7.09
N VAL A 44 1.27 -4.66 -7.07
CA VAL A 44 2.71 -4.74 -6.83
C VAL A 44 3.01 -4.05 -5.52
N SER A 45 3.83 -4.66 -4.68
CA SER A 45 4.23 -4.04 -3.42
C SER A 45 5.74 -4.07 -3.27
N ARG A 46 6.25 -3.06 -2.57
CA ARG A 46 7.66 -2.96 -2.25
C ARG A 46 7.81 -2.39 -0.85
N GLN A 47 8.38 -3.17 0.07
CA GLN A 47 8.69 -2.67 1.41
C GLN A 47 9.94 -1.80 1.33
N ILE A 48 9.82 -0.56 1.77
CA ILE A 48 10.95 0.37 1.77
C ILE A 48 11.54 0.56 3.17
N ILE A 49 10.75 0.33 4.21
CA ILE A 49 11.24 0.22 5.59
C ILE A 49 10.55 -0.98 6.22
N ASN A 50 11.33 -1.87 6.79
CA ASN A 50 10.79 -3.03 7.50
C ASN A 50 11.54 -3.20 8.80
N LYS A 51 10.91 -2.81 9.90
CA LYS A 51 11.47 -2.90 11.24
C LYS A 51 10.49 -3.62 12.14
N GLN A 52 10.95 -4.07 13.29
CA GLN A 52 10.09 -4.70 14.27
C GLN A 52 8.98 -3.75 14.73
N ALA A 53 9.27 -2.47 14.85
CA ALA A 53 8.32 -1.45 15.29
C ALA A 53 7.30 -1.06 14.22
N GLY A 54 7.58 -1.33 12.95
CA GLY A 54 6.64 -0.99 11.90
C GLY A 54 7.21 -1.13 10.50
N THR A 55 6.34 -0.91 9.52
CA THR A 55 6.70 -1.05 8.10
C THR A 55 6.21 0.15 7.30
N VAL A 56 6.92 0.44 6.23
CA VAL A 56 6.45 1.34 5.19
C VAL A 56 6.53 0.59 3.87
N THR A 57 5.39 0.44 3.21
CA THR A 57 5.27 -0.32 1.96
C THR A 57 4.62 0.56 0.90
N VAL A 58 5.13 0.52 -0.30
CA VAL A 58 4.54 1.22 -1.44
C VAL A 58 3.87 0.18 -2.33
N PHE A 59 2.65 0.50 -2.77
CA PHE A 59 1.84 -0.38 -3.61
C PHE A 59 1.47 0.32 -4.90
N SER A 60 1.35 -0.47 -5.97
CA SER A 60 0.63 -0.04 -7.16
C SER A 60 -0.49 -1.03 -7.44
N PHE A 61 -1.63 -0.52 -7.88
CA PHE A 61 -2.82 -1.33 -8.19
C PHE A 61 -3.26 -1.03 -9.60
N ASP A 62 -3.41 -2.06 -10.41
CA ASP A 62 -4.07 -1.88 -11.69
C ASP A 62 -5.58 -1.68 -11.46
N LYS A 63 -6.25 -1.07 -12.42
CA LYS A 63 -7.70 -0.87 -12.34
C LYS A 63 -8.40 -2.20 -12.12
N GLY A 64 -9.31 -2.25 -11.16
CA GLY A 64 -10.07 -3.44 -10.82
C GLY A 64 -9.41 -4.34 -9.78
N GLU A 65 -8.15 -4.10 -9.44
CA GLU A 65 -7.45 -4.86 -8.42
C GLU A 65 -7.76 -4.30 -7.04
N GLY A 66 -7.39 -5.03 -6.00
CA GLY A 66 -7.64 -4.59 -4.64
C GLY A 66 -7.08 -5.54 -3.60
N LEU A 67 -7.38 -5.22 -2.35
CA LEU A 67 -7.07 -6.06 -1.19
C LEU A 67 -8.38 -6.42 -0.53
N SER A 68 -8.61 -7.72 -0.32
CA SER A 68 -9.86 -8.21 0.28
C SER A 68 -10.02 -7.72 1.72
N GLU A 69 -11.26 -7.74 2.19
CA GLU A 69 -11.56 -7.32 3.55
C GLU A 69 -10.80 -8.16 4.57
N HIS A 70 -10.19 -7.50 5.52
CA HIS A 70 -9.45 -8.12 6.61
C HIS A 70 -9.32 -7.11 7.76
N THR A 71 -8.82 -7.58 8.90
CA THR A 71 -8.51 -6.72 10.03
C THR A 71 -7.03 -6.80 10.35
N ALA A 72 -6.50 -5.75 10.96
CA ALA A 72 -5.15 -5.74 11.47
C ALA A 72 -5.18 -5.29 12.92
N PRO A 73 -4.26 -5.77 13.77
CA PRO A 73 -4.23 -5.40 15.18
C PRO A 73 -3.60 -4.02 15.44
N PHE A 74 -3.18 -3.33 14.38
CA PHE A 74 -2.48 -2.04 14.47
C PHE A 74 -3.16 -1.02 13.60
N ASP A 75 -3.04 0.26 13.96
CA ASP A 75 -3.46 1.34 13.07
C ASP A 75 -2.57 1.34 11.82
N ALA A 76 -3.18 1.60 10.70
CA ALA A 76 -2.46 1.66 9.42
C ALA A 76 -2.83 2.94 8.68
N LEU A 77 -1.83 3.71 8.27
CA LEU A 77 -2.02 4.93 7.51
C LEU A 77 -1.84 4.63 6.03
N VAL A 78 -2.83 5.01 5.24
CA VAL A 78 -2.78 4.92 3.78
C VAL A 78 -2.69 6.34 3.22
N GLN A 79 -1.69 6.60 2.40
CA GLN A 79 -1.58 7.86 1.65
C GLN A 79 -1.56 7.55 0.17
N ILE A 80 -2.42 8.23 -0.58
CA ILE A 80 -2.49 8.03 -2.04
C ILE A 80 -1.43 8.88 -2.71
N LEU A 81 -0.61 8.24 -3.53
CA LEU A 81 0.51 8.88 -4.23
C LEU A 81 0.16 9.24 -5.66
N ASP A 82 -0.74 8.49 -6.27
CA ASP A 82 -1.14 8.66 -7.67
C ASP A 82 -2.49 7.97 -7.87
N GLY A 83 -3.35 8.55 -8.71
CA GLY A 83 -4.61 7.94 -9.07
C GLY A 83 -5.72 8.10 -8.05
N GLU A 84 -6.63 7.14 -8.03
CA GLU A 84 -7.83 7.17 -7.19
C GLU A 84 -8.07 5.80 -6.57
N ALA A 85 -8.30 5.80 -5.26
CA ALA A 85 -8.55 4.58 -4.48
C ALA A 85 -9.89 4.65 -3.77
N GLU A 86 -10.46 3.48 -3.48
CA GLU A 86 -11.58 3.36 -2.57
C GLU A 86 -11.17 2.49 -1.39
N VAL A 87 -11.20 3.07 -0.20
CA VAL A 87 -10.89 2.36 1.05
C VAL A 87 -12.16 2.23 1.85
N THR A 88 -12.58 0.99 2.10
CA THR A 88 -13.80 0.71 2.87
C THR A 88 -13.41 0.30 4.28
N ILE A 89 -13.94 1.00 5.27
CA ILE A 89 -13.67 0.74 6.68
C ILE A 89 -15.01 0.47 7.37
N SER A 90 -15.14 -0.71 7.98
CA SER A 90 -16.37 -1.13 8.66
C SER A 90 -17.61 -0.92 7.79
N GLY A 91 -17.49 -1.28 6.52
CA GLY A 91 -18.58 -1.18 5.54
C GLY A 91 -18.80 0.20 4.93
N LYS A 92 -18.05 1.20 5.36
CA LYS A 92 -18.20 2.57 4.84
C LYS A 92 -17.11 2.85 3.80
N PRO A 93 -17.49 3.08 2.53
CA PRO A 93 -16.51 3.40 1.50
C PRO A 93 -16.04 4.85 1.58
N ASN A 94 -14.75 5.05 1.32
CA ASN A 94 -14.11 6.36 1.27
C ASN A 94 -13.31 6.46 0.00
N LYS A 95 -13.54 7.51 -0.79
CA LYS A 95 -12.74 7.76 -1.99
C LYS A 95 -11.60 8.70 -1.66
N LEU A 96 -10.41 8.36 -2.14
CA LEU A 96 -9.21 9.17 -1.95
C LEU A 96 -8.53 9.38 -3.29
N VAL A 97 -7.99 10.58 -3.47
CA VAL A 97 -7.17 10.91 -4.63
C VAL A 97 -5.76 11.25 -4.17
N ALA A 98 -4.84 11.38 -5.12
CA ALA A 98 -3.45 11.68 -4.84
C ALA A 98 -3.31 12.85 -3.86
N GLY A 99 -2.47 12.67 -2.85
CA GLY A 99 -2.24 13.66 -1.78
C GLY A 99 -3.10 13.46 -0.55
N GLU A 100 -4.17 12.66 -0.64
CA GLU A 100 -5.05 12.40 0.50
C GLU A 100 -4.64 11.14 1.25
N MET A 101 -5.01 11.07 2.53
CA MET A 101 -4.69 9.95 3.39
C MET A 101 -5.90 9.56 4.24
N ILE A 102 -5.87 8.32 4.74
CA ILE A 102 -6.84 7.85 5.72
C ILE A 102 -6.12 6.91 6.68
N ILE A 103 -6.54 6.91 7.93
CA ILE A 103 -6.05 5.95 8.92
C ILE A 103 -7.11 4.86 9.09
N MET A 104 -6.69 3.63 8.87
CA MET A 104 -7.51 2.45 9.09
C MET A 104 -7.29 1.99 10.52
N PRO A 105 -8.33 2.12 11.41
CA PRO A 105 -8.12 1.83 12.82
C PRO A 105 -7.88 0.35 13.10
N ALA A 106 -7.07 0.08 14.12
CA ALA A 106 -6.84 -1.28 14.58
C ALA A 106 -8.17 -1.99 14.88
N GLY A 107 -8.26 -3.25 14.47
CA GLY A 107 -9.39 -4.10 14.78
C GLY A 107 -10.63 -3.88 13.93
N GLN A 108 -10.68 -2.87 13.09
CA GLN A 108 -11.83 -2.64 12.21
C GLN A 108 -11.59 -3.28 10.84
N PRO A 109 -12.60 -3.96 10.27
CA PRO A 109 -12.43 -4.57 8.95
C PRO A 109 -12.27 -3.50 7.89
N HIS A 110 -11.35 -3.72 6.96
CA HIS A 110 -11.11 -2.79 5.88
C HIS A 110 -10.72 -3.52 4.59
N SER A 111 -10.97 -2.86 3.48
CA SER A 111 -10.62 -3.34 2.15
C SER A 111 -10.22 -2.18 1.26
N VAL A 112 -9.53 -2.50 0.17
CA VAL A 112 -9.04 -1.48 -0.78
C VAL A 112 -9.45 -1.93 -2.17
N LYS A 113 -9.94 -0.98 -2.97
CA LYS A 113 -10.30 -1.22 -4.37
C LYS A 113 -9.73 -0.15 -5.27
N ALA A 114 -9.48 -0.52 -6.52
CA ALA A 114 -8.94 0.38 -7.52
C ALA A 114 -10.00 0.71 -8.58
N PRO A 115 -10.80 1.78 -8.39
CA PRO A 115 -11.69 2.23 -9.46
C PRO A 115 -10.92 2.74 -10.67
N ALA A 116 -9.70 3.18 -10.45
CA ALA A 116 -8.71 3.53 -11.46
C ALA A 116 -7.37 3.05 -10.93
N ARG A 117 -6.34 3.06 -11.78
CA ARG A 117 -4.98 2.75 -11.32
C ARG A 117 -4.60 3.72 -10.21
N PHE A 118 -3.94 3.20 -9.17
CA PHE A 118 -3.44 4.09 -8.12
C PHE A 118 -2.22 3.50 -7.45
N LYS A 119 -1.45 4.38 -6.82
CA LYS A 119 -0.33 4.00 -5.96
C LYS A 119 -0.58 4.56 -4.57
N MET A 120 -0.18 3.81 -3.57
CA MET A 120 -0.31 4.25 -2.17
C MET A 120 0.92 3.88 -1.36
N ALA A 121 1.15 4.65 -0.30
CA ALA A 121 2.06 4.27 0.77
C ALA A 121 1.23 3.74 1.93
N LEU A 122 1.67 2.64 2.52
CA LEU A 122 1.05 2.05 3.71
C LEU A 122 2.07 2.10 4.83
N VAL A 123 1.73 2.79 5.91
CA VAL A 123 2.55 2.87 7.11
C VAL A 123 1.82 2.13 8.23
N MET A 124 2.47 1.14 8.79
CA MET A 124 1.91 0.35 9.89
C MET A 124 2.84 0.43 11.09
N ILE A 125 2.28 0.86 12.21
CA ILE A 125 3.02 0.97 13.47
C ILE A 125 2.57 -0.17 14.37
N ARG A 126 3.51 -1.00 14.76
CA ARG A 126 3.23 -2.23 15.54
C ARG A 126 3.38 -1.98 17.03
N SER A 127 2.46 -1.25 17.59
CA SER A 127 2.51 -1.04 19.02
C SER A 127 1.12 -0.94 19.63
#